data_89b3b3280e4d0167a1a6d857c3a9de3b
#
_entry.id   89b3b3280e4d0167a1a6d857c3a9de3b
#
_cell.length_a   1.000
_cell.length_b   1.000
_cell.length_c   1.000
_cell.angle_alpha   90.00
_cell.angle_beta   90.00
_cell.angle_gamma   90.00
#
_symmetry.space_group_name_H-M   'P 1'
#
loop_
_entity.id
_entity.type
_entity.pdbx_description
1 polymer ?
#
loop_
_entity_poly.entity_id
_entity_poly.type
_entity_poly.pdbx_seq_one_letter_code
_entity_poly.pdbx_strand_id
1 'polypeptide(L)'
;MIKVIGTMFRALAVVIGFLSVAGCSPREPDVPPDLFYLFATYPVGKNPTSVATADFNQDGFTDLITTNISDDSLSLLFGNGDGTFRAHVRLSVSKEPRSLALNDYNGDGLTDLAVACSGSDQIALFFGNANGSFGRGQKYNVYRSPISVTSGDLNGDHKPDLVAALRNDKIAVFLGNGDGSFTRGPQYEYGDTPTSVALADLNRDGNLDLAVSNGGPMSSAVSIWIGNGDGSFREPTDYRTGKRPLAVTFADFNNDGITDLLVINGQKDSFTTFLGNGDGTFQAGTDSGADAGPVHGLAGDFNGDRLADVAIVNIQSHNLSIVYGRGDGTFGYPPKNYRVKRGPFYIAPLHLRTGATEEPGLVTANNAASSISVFLHRGLKSRT
;
A
#
# COMPACT_ATOMS: atom_id res chain seq x y z
N MET A 1 -12.70 3.11 34.37
CA MET A 1 -13.56 3.66 33.32
C MET A 1 -12.66 4.58 32.47
N ILE A 2 -11.79 4.01 31.64
CA ILE A 2 -10.88 4.73 30.75
C ILE A 2 -11.10 4.12 29.34
N LYS A 3 -11.60 4.95 28.43
CA LYS A 3 -11.82 4.60 27.03
C LYS A 3 -10.46 4.45 26.33
N VAL A 4 -10.16 3.26 25.87
CA VAL A 4 -9.12 3.03 24.87
C VAL A 4 -9.70 3.45 23.51
N ILE A 5 -9.14 4.47 22.92
CA ILE A 5 -9.51 4.93 21.58
C ILE A 5 -8.58 4.23 20.60
N GLY A 6 -9.10 3.20 19.95
CA GLY A 6 -8.43 2.61 18.80
C GLY A 6 -8.39 3.63 17.66
N THR A 7 -7.19 3.92 17.15
CA THR A 7 -7.00 4.80 16.01
C THR A 7 -7.28 4.01 14.74
N MET A 8 -8.56 3.93 14.36
CA MET A 8 -8.94 3.52 13.00
C MET A 8 -8.58 4.65 12.04
N PHE A 9 -7.87 4.34 10.96
CA PHE A 9 -7.72 5.22 9.81
C PHE A 9 -9.10 5.58 9.25
N ARG A 10 -9.60 6.76 9.60
CA ARG A 10 -10.78 7.35 8.97
C ARG A 10 -10.31 8.28 7.86
N ALA A 11 -10.64 7.94 6.62
CA ALA A 11 -10.77 8.93 5.58
C ALA A 11 -11.81 9.97 6.05
N LEU A 12 -11.40 11.21 6.20
CA LEU A 12 -12.24 12.30 6.70
C LEU A 12 -13.10 12.83 5.57
N ALA A 13 -14.35 12.41 5.47
CA ALA A 13 -15.35 13.05 4.64
C ALA A 13 -15.94 14.26 5.38
N VAL A 14 -15.64 15.47 4.92
CA VAL A 14 -16.30 16.72 5.37
C VAL A 14 -17.38 17.10 4.37
N VAL A 15 -18.64 17.05 4.81
CA VAL A 15 -19.81 17.52 4.05
C VAL A 15 -19.94 19.02 4.25
N ILE A 16 -19.91 19.82 3.18
CA ILE A 16 -20.35 21.23 3.16
C ILE A 16 -21.28 21.44 1.99
N GLY A 17 -22.43 22.05 2.30
CA GLY A 17 -23.58 22.24 1.43
C GLY A 17 -23.36 23.15 0.20
N PHE A 18 -24.11 22.86 -0.84
CA PHE A 18 -24.10 23.50 -2.14
C PHE A 18 -24.85 24.84 -2.18
N LEU A 19 -24.22 25.82 -2.84
CA LEU A 19 -24.91 26.92 -3.56
C LEU A 19 -24.51 26.83 -5.04
N SER A 20 -25.48 26.65 -5.91
CA SER A 20 -25.32 26.55 -7.36
C SER A 20 -25.03 27.93 -7.97
N VAL A 21 -23.95 28.04 -8.74
CA VAL A 21 -23.77 29.12 -9.75
C VAL A 21 -23.37 28.48 -11.08
N ALA A 22 -24.10 28.88 -12.11
CA ALA A 22 -24.01 28.40 -13.47
C ALA A 22 -22.70 28.80 -14.18
N GLY A 23 -22.16 27.86 -14.97
CA GLY A 23 -21.37 28.18 -16.18
C GLY A 23 -19.92 28.57 -15.94
N CYS A 24 -19.08 27.61 -15.52
CA CYS A 24 -17.65 27.71 -15.76
C CYS A 24 -17.15 26.33 -16.20
N SER A 25 -16.54 26.23 -17.38
CA SER A 25 -15.79 25.05 -17.78
C SER A 25 -14.78 24.75 -16.67
N PRO A 26 -14.53 23.48 -16.27
CA PRO A 26 -13.53 23.19 -15.29
C PRO A 26 -12.19 23.70 -15.80
N ARG A 27 -11.67 24.75 -15.17
CA ARG A 27 -10.29 25.20 -15.36
C ARG A 27 -9.42 24.06 -14.85
N GLU A 28 -8.50 23.57 -15.68
CA GLU A 28 -7.46 22.68 -15.18
C GLU A 28 -6.86 23.36 -13.94
N PRO A 29 -6.76 22.65 -12.80
CA PRO A 29 -6.16 23.26 -11.62
C PRO A 29 -4.76 23.74 -11.98
N ASP A 30 -4.42 25.00 -11.65
CA ASP A 30 -3.08 25.56 -11.76
C ASP A 30 -2.17 24.79 -10.75
N VAL A 31 -1.74 23.60 -11.15
CA VAL A 31 -0.86 22.75 -10.34
C VAL A 31 0.53 23.36 -10.38
N PRO A 32 1.12 23.71 -9.22
CA PRO A 32 2.49 24.21 -9.18
C PRO A 32 3.44 23.23 -9.87
N PRO A 33 4.39 23.69 -10.68
CA PRO A 33 5.18 22.82 -11.58
C PRO A 33 5.97 21.71 -10.87
N ASP A 34 6.26 21.80 -9.57
CA ASP A 34 7.04 20.81 -8.82
C ASP A 34 6.56 20.72 -7.36
N LEU A 35 5.50 19.96 -7.12
CA LEU A 35 4.96 19.76 -5.76
C LEU A 35 5.86 18.92 -4.87
N PHE A 36 6.58 17.96 -5.43
CA PHE A 36 7.53 17.12 -4.71
C PHE A 36 8.97 17.40 -5.14
N TYR A 37 9.90 17.10 -4.26
CA TYR A 37 11.33 17.08 -4.59
C TYR A 37 11.99 15.90 -3.86
N LEU A 38 13.00 15.31 -4.49
CA LEU A 38 13.83 14.31 -3.83
C LEU A 38 14.60 15.00 -2.71
N PHE A 39 14.22 14.71 -1.47
CA PHE A 39 14.83 15.30 -0.28
C PHE A 39 16.13 14.59 0.10
N ALA A 40 16.06 13.24 0.21
CA ALA A 40 17.21 12.44 0.61
C ALA A 40 17.14 11.01 0.03
N THR A 41 18.27 10.34 0.04
CA THR A 41 18.39 8.91 -0.30
C THR A 41 19.22 8.22 0.75
N TYR A 42 18.73 7.09 1.28
CA TYR A 42 19.38 6.32 2.33
C TYR A 42 19.74 4.93 1.80
N PRO A 43 20.98 4.45 2.05
CA PRO A 43 21.33 3.08 1.75
C PRO A 43 20.57 2.12 2.68
N VAL A 44 20.15 0.98 2.15
CA VAL A 44 19.50 -0.11 2.88
C VAL A 44 20.14 -1.45 2.46
N GLY A 45 19.57 -2.56 2.88
CA GLY A 45 20.01 -3.87 2.42
C GLY A 45 19.78 -4.08 0.93
N LYS A 46 20.24 -5.21 0.38
CA LYS A 46 20.27 -5.45 -1.07
C LYS A 46 18.87 -5.72 -1.64
N ASN A 47 18.56 -5.04 -2.72
CA ASN A 47 17.35 -5.19 -3.50
C ASN A 47 16.07 -5.04 -2.65
N PRO A 48 15.76 -3.85 -2.12
CA PRO A 48 14.55 -3.62 -1.37
C PRO A 48 13.31 -3.80 -2.27
N THR A 49 12.25 -4.48 -1.73
CA THR A 49 11.03 -4.84 -2.49
C THR A 49 9.75 -4.27 -1.90
N SER A 50 9.74 -3.87 -0.64
CA SER A 50 8.62 -3.22 0.02
C SER A 50 9.14 -2.21 1.01
N VAL A 51 8.39 -1.15 1.28
CA VAL A 51 8.66 -0.19 2.35
C VAL A 51 7.35 0.15 3.05
N ALA A 52 7.41 0.31 4.37
CA ALA A 52 6.29 0.78 5.18
C ALA A 52 6.75 1.80 6.20
N THR A 53 5.81 2.57 6.70
CA THR A 53 6.00 3.70 7.59
C THR A 53 5.16 3.54 8.85
N ALA A 54 5.73 3.74 10.02
CA ALA A 54 5.05 3.81 11.32
C ALA A 54 5.99 4.47 12.34
N ASP A 55 5.48 4.80 13.51
CA ASP A 55 6.30 5.16 14.68
C ASP A 55 6.59 3.85 15.44
N PHE A 56 7.75 3.24 15.19
CA PHE A 56 8.11 1.95 15.78
C PHE A 56 8.69 2.08 17.19
N ASN A 57 9.17 3.25 17.58
CA ASN A 57 9.82 3.48 18.87
C ASN A 57 9.01 4.39 19.80
N GLN A 58 7.79 4.79 19.39
CA GLN A 58 6.86 5.65 20.13
C GLN A 58 7.45 7.04 20.49
N ASP A 59 8.37 7.56 19.65
CA ASP A 59 8.93 8.90 19.85
C ASP A 59 8.10 10.02 19.19
N GLY A 60 7.02 9.66 18.49
CA GLY A 60 6.12 10.56 17.78
C GLY A 60 6.58 10.92 16.38
N PHE A 61 7.70 10.38 15.90
CA PHE A 61 8.20 10.56 14.54
C PHE A 61 7.97 9.32 13.68
N THR A 62 7.76 9.52 12.41
CA THR A 62 7.59 8.42 11.48
C THR A 62 8.93 7.78 11.16
N ASP A 63 9.01 6.47 11.36
CA ASP A 63 10.13 5.60 11.01
C ASP A 63 9.83 4.86 9.69
N LEU A 64 10.85 4.23 9.11
CA LEU A 64 10.77 3.45 7.89
C LEU A 64 11.27 2.02 8.11
N ILE A 65 10.58 1.06 7.52
CA ILE A 65 11.07 -0.32 7.44
C ILE A 65 10.97 -0.82 6.00
N THR A 66 12.00 -1.54 5.52
CA THR A 66 12.01 -2.11 4.18
C THR A 66 12.50 -3.55 4.17
N THR A 67 11.90 -4.37 3.30
CA THR A 67 12.34 -5.73 3.03
C THR A 67 13.46 -5.72 2.01
N ASN A 68 14.53 -6.51 2.23
CA ASN A 68 15.71 -6.61 1.36
C ASN A 68 15.86 -8.05 0.87
N ILE A 69 15.36 -8.34 -0.33
CA ILE A 69 15.18 -9.71 -0.83
C ILE A 69 16.50 -10.47 -1.01
N SER A 70 17.59 -9.79 -1.38
CA SER A 70 18.85 -10.44 -1.75
C SER A 70 19.85 -10.61 -0.61
N ASP A 71 19.53 -10.16 0.60
CA ASP A 71 20.38 -10.39 1.78
C ASP A 71 19.60 -10.82 3.03
N ASP A 72 18.36 -11.33 2.81
CA ASP A 72 17.54 -11.95 3.85
C ASP A 72 17.39 -11.06 5.10
N SER A 73 17.07 -9.79 4.87
CA SER A 73 17.01 -8.81 5.95
C SER A 73 15.90 -7.79 5.79
N LEU A 74 15.60 -7.12 6.90
CA LEU A 74 14.88 -5.86 6.91
C LEU A 74 15.86 -4.73 7.25
N SER A 75 15.59 -3.52 6.77
CA SER A 75 16.27 -2.31 7.21
C SER A 75 15.27 -1.40 7.91
N LEU A 76 15.54 -1.07 9.17
CA LEU A 76 14.76 -0.15 9.98
C LEU A 76 15.51 1.18 10.09
N LEU A 77 14.87 2.30 9.77
CA LEU A 77 15.43 3.65 9.86
C LEU A 77 14.55 4.49 10.76
N PHE A 78 15.13 5.00 11.85
CA PHE A 78 14.41 5.88 12.76
C PHE A 78 14.40 7.32 12.24
N GLY A 79 13.22 7.93 12.26
CA GLY A 79 13.01 9.31 11.86
C GLY A 79 13.56 10.31 12.89
N ASN A 80 13.93 11.50 12.43
CA ASN A 80 14.32 12.61 13.29
C ASN A 80 13.23 13.71 13.37
N GLY A 81 12.07 13.47 12.72
CA GLY A 81 10.94 14.40 12.70
C GLY A 81 11.05 15.53 11.66
N ASP A 82 12.17 15.69 11.01
CA ASP A 82 12.45 16.74 10.00
C ASP A 82 12.53 16.19 8.55
N GLY A 83 12.12 14.94 8.35
CA GLY A 83 12.24 14.22 7.08
C GLY A 83 13.58 13.52 6.90
N THR A 84 14.52 13.71 7.82
CA THR A 84 15.76 12.93 7.85
C THR A 84 15.62 11.68 8.69
N PHE A 85 16.44 10.67 8.38
CA PHE A 85 16.45 9.38 9.05
C PHE A 85 17.87 9.02 9.50
N ARG A 86 17.97 8.28 10.61
CA ARG A 86 19.23 7.71 11.09
C ARG A 86 19.70 6.59 10.15
N ALA A 87 20.95 6.18 10.28
CA ALA A 87 21.46 5.01 9.56
C ALA A 87 20.62 3.76 9.90
N HIS A 88 20.36 2.91 8.90
CA HIS A 88 19.50 1.76 9.10
C HIS A 88 20.08 0.75 10.10
N VAL A 89 19.19 0.18 10.90
CA VAL A 89 19.44 -1.00 11.72
C VAL A 89 19.01 -2.24 10.93
N ARG A 90 19.90 -3.22 10.81
CA ARG A 90 19.61 -4.46 10.10
C ARG A 90 18.93 -5.46 11.01
N LEU A 91 17.79 -6.01 10.57
CA LEU A 91 17.09 -7.12 11.21
C LEU A 91 17.12 -8.34 10.28
N SER A 92 17.65 -9.48 10.76
CA SER A 92 17.68 -10.72 9.97
C SER A 92 16.31 -11.39 9.94
N VAL A 93 15.87 -11.82 8.77
CA VAL A 93 14.59 -12.47 8.52
C VAL A 93 14.78 -13.79 7.75
N SER A 94 13.73 -14.54 7.49
CA SER A 94 13.75 -15.72 6.63
C SER A 94 14.05 -15.34 5.18
N LYS A 95 14.42 -16.32 4.33
CA LYS A 95 14.94 -16.06 2.97
C LYS A 95 13.97 -15.33 2.06
N GLU A 96 14.52 -14.39 1.29
CA GLU A 96 13.83 -13.63 0.26
C GLU A 96 12.56 -12.91 0.76
N PRO A 97 12.65 -11.97 1.73
CA PRO A 97 11.52 -11.17 2.17
C PRO A 97 11.03 -10.26 1.02
N ARG A 98 9.72 -10.31 0.71
CA ARG A 98 9.13 -9.58 -0.42
C ARG A 98 8.17 -8.48 -0.02
N SER A 99 7.31 -8.77 0.93
CA SER A 99 6.22 -7.89 1.37
C SER A 99 6.12 -7.94 2.88
N LEU A 100 5.59 -6.89 3.47
CA LEU A 100 5.31 -6.82 4.89
C LEU A 100 3.95 -6.16 5.14
N ALA A 101 3.29 -6.58 6.21
CA ALA A 101 2.10 -5.96 6.76
C ALA A 101 2.37 -5.54 8.21
N LEU A 102 1.80 -4.42 8.60
CA LEU A 102 1.92 -3.84 9.93
C LEU A 102 0.59 -3.95 10.68
N ASN A 103 0.62 -4.40 11.91
CA ASN A 103 -0.52 -4.34 12.84
C ASN A 103 -0.03 -4.63 14.26
N ASP A 104 -0.92 -4.53 15.25
CA ASP A 104 -0.70 -5.04 16.60
C ASP A 104 -1.27 -6.47 16.66
N TYR A 105 -0.41 -7.48 16.46
CA TYR A 105 -0.83 -8.88 16.38
C TYR A 105 -0.96 -9.55 17.75
N ASN A 106 -0.35 -8.97 18.78
CA ASN A 106 -0.32 -9.55 20.14
C ASN A 106 -1.14 -8.77 21.18
N GLY A 107 -1.75 -7.63 20.77
CA GLY A 107 -2.62 -6.83 21.61
C GLY A 107 -1.89 -5.97 22.64
N ASP A 108 -0.58 -5.69 22.43
CA ASP A 108 0.22 -4.89 23.36
C ASP A 108 0.24 -3.38 23.04
N GLY A 109 -0.38 -2.97 21.93
CA GLY A 109 -0.46 -1.58 21.47
C GLY A 109 0.76 -1.11 20.70
N LEU A 110 1.71 -2.00 20.38
CA LEU A 110 2.89 -1.71 19.56
C LEU A 110 2.71 -2.23 18.15
N THR A 111 3.41 -1.62 17.20
CA THR A 111 3.36 -2.07 15.81
C THR A 111 4.25 -3.29 15.61
N ASP A 112 3.63 -4.41 15.22
CA ASP A 112 4.29 -5.66 14.85
C ASP A 112 4.43 -5.79 13.33
N LEU A 113 5.18 -6.80 12.88
CA LEU A 113 5.43 -7.09 11.47
C LEU A 113 5.01 -8.52 11.13
N ALA A 114 4.30 -8.68 10.01
CA ALA A 114 4.16 -9.94 9.29
C ALA A 114 4.91 -9.83 7.96
N VAL A 115 5.90 -10.71 7.74
CA VAL A 115 6.80 -10.64 6.57
C VAL A 115 6.63 -11.87 5.71
N ALA A 116 6.26 -11.68 4.44
CA ALA A 116 6.19 -12.72 3.43
C ALA A 116 7.60 -13.07 2.93
N CYS A 117 8.10 -14.25 3.28
CA CYS A 117 9.46 -14.73 2.98
C CYS A 117 9.39 -15.80 1.88
N SER A 118 9.56 -15.38 0.61
CA SER A 118 9.30 -16.21 -0.56
C SER A 118 10.28 -17.35 -0.75
N GLY A 119 11.53 -17.17 -0.35
CA GLY A 119 12.58 -18.21 -0.47
C GLY A 119 12.56 -19.27 0.62
N SER A 120 11.77 -19.08 1.67
CA SER A 120 11.57 -20.05 2.75
C SER A 120 10.14 -20.54 2.89
N ASP A 121 9.24 -20.16 1.98
CA ASP A 121 7.84 -20.55 2.00
C ASP A 121 7.15 -20.25 3.36
N GLN A 122 7.41 -19.06 3.92
CA GLN A 122 6.96 -18.69 5.26
C GLN A 122 6.42 -17.27 5.34
N ILE A 123 5.46 -17.06 6.25
CA ILE A 123 5.19 -15.76 6.86
C ILE A 123 5.90 -15.74 8.22
N ALA A 124 6.79 -14.78 8.44
CA ALA A 124 7.54 -14.60 9.68
C ALA A 124 6.99 -13.40 10.45
N LEU A 125 6.68 -13.59 11.73
CA LEU A 125 6.23 -12.53 12.63
C LEU A 125 7.40 -11.94 13.41
N PHE A 126 7.29 -10.66 13.72
CA PHE A 126 8.18 -9.93 14.62
C PHE A 126 7.34 -9.00 15.48
N PHE A 127 7.53 -9.07 16.79
CA PHE A 127 6.81 -8.26 17.75
C PHE A 127 7.61 -7.01 18.10
N GLY A 128 6.96 -5.86 18.00
CA GLY A 128 7.51 -4.57 18.35
C GLY A 128 7.81 -4.45 19.82
N ASN A 129 8.81 -3.64 20.16
CA ASN A 129 9.08 -3.20 21.53
C ASN A 129 9.10 -1.68 21.54
N ALA A 130 8.73 -1.06 22.65
CA ALA A 130 8.64 0.39 22.78
C ALA A 130 9.92 1.17 22.48
N ASN A 131 11.07 0.50 22.40
CA ASN A 131 12.35 1.10 22.00
C ASN A 131 12.65 0.97 20.51
N GLY A 132 11.69 0.48 19.70
CA GLY A 132 11.83 0.26 18.27
C GLY A 132 12.58 -1.01 17.87
N SER A 133 12.99 -1.84 18.83
CA SER A 133 13.52 -3.17 18.50
C SER A 133 12.39 -4.17 18.24
N PHE A 134 12.71 -5.27 17.56
CA PHE A 134 11.75 -6.32 17.27
C PHE A 134 12.18 -7.65 17.86
N GLY A 135 11.27 -8.27 18.64
CA GLY A 135 11.34 -9.66 19.07
C GLY A 135 10.92 -10.61 17.94
N ARG A 136 11.49 -11.81 17.88
CA ARG A 136 11.05 -12.82 16.90
C ARG A 136 9.80 -13.52 17.38
N GLY A 137 8.76 -13.48 16.56
CA GLY A 137 7.53 -14.25 16.71
C GLY A 137 7.61 -15.62 16.03
N GLN A 138 6.44 -16.25 15.89
CA GLN A 138 6.29 -17.52 15.21
C GLN A 138 6.50 -17.38 13.70
N LYS A 139 6.73 -18.52 13.04
CA LYS A 139 6.79 -18.62 11.58
C LYS A 139 5.71 -19.59 11.11
N TYR A 140 4.96 -19.16 10.12
CA TYR A 140 3.88 -19.94 9.53
C TYR A 140 4.32 -20.41 8.15
N ASN A 141 4.45 -21.72 7.98
CA ASN A 141 4.74 -22.30 6.66
C ASN A 141 3.52 -22.11 5.76
N VAL A 142 3.76 -21.66 4.54
CA VAL A 142 2.77 -21.60 3.45
C VAL A 142 3.16 -22.60 2.36
N TYR A 143 2.24 -22.87 1.44
CA TYR A 143 2.52 -23.95 0.46
C TYR A 143 3.58 -23.61 -0.56
N ARG A 144 3.77 -22.33 -0.92
CA ARG A 144 4.83 -21.85 -1.81
C ARG A 144 4.91 -20.35 -1.86
N SER A 145 6.12 -19.84 -1.78
CA SER A 145 6.58 -18.53 -2.22
C SER A 145 5.54 -17.40 -2.01
N PRO A 146 5.30 -16.96 -0.76
CA PRO A 146 4.43 -15.81 -0.52
C PRO A 146 5.04 -14.55 -1.13
N ILE A 147 4.23 -13.81 -1.89
CA ILE A 147 4.67 -12.62 -2.64
C ILE A 147 4.17 -11.35 -1.99
N SER A 148 2.91 -11.36 -1.55
CA SER A 148 2.24 -10.24 -0.93
C SER A 148 1.53 -10.71 0.33
N VAL A 149 1.48 -9.88 1.35
CA VAL A 149 0.73 -10.09 2.58
C VAL A 149 0.06 -8.79 2.98
N THR A 150 -1.19 -8.89 3.44
CA THR A 150 -1.97 -7.79 4.01
C THR A 150 -2.63 -8.22 5.30
N SER A 151 -3.09 -7.26 6.10
CA SER A 151 -3.70 -7.52 7.42
C SER A 151 -4.98 -6.73 7.60
N GLY A 152 -5.98 -7.35 8.23
CA GLY A 152 -7.25 -6.75 8.61
C GLY A 152 -8.09 -7.71 9.44
N ASP A 153 -9.13 -7.24 10.10
CA ASP A 153 -10.10 -8.06 10.81
C ASP A 153 -11.10 -8.65 9.81
N LEU A 154 -10.97 -9.95 9.50
CA LEU A 154 -11.78 -10.65 8.51
C LEU A 154 -13.01 -11.35 9.10
N ASN A 155 -13.04 -11.51 10.43
CA ASN A 155 -14.06 -12.30 11.11
C ASN A 155 -14.86 -11.50 12.16
N GLY A 156 -14.60 -10.18 12.29
CA GLY A 156 -15.31 -9.29 13.20
C GLY A 156 -14.94 -9.46 14.67
N ASP A 157 -13.84 -10.16 15.00
CA ASP A 157 -13.41 -10.38 16.38
C ASP A 157 -12.46 -9.29 16.92
N HIS A 158 -12.20 -8.27 16.12
CA HIS A 158 -11.31 -7.13 16.39
C HIS A 158 -9.84 -7.48 16.60
N LYS A 159 -9.41 -8.63 16.12
CA LYS A 159 -8.01 -9.03 16.05
C LYS A 159 -7.54 -9.02 14.59
N PRO A 160 -6.29 -8.63 14.35
CA PRO A 160 -5.82 -8.60 12.99
C PRO A 160 -5.54 -10.00 12.44
N ASP A 161 -6.15 -10.31 11.30
CA ASP A 161 -5.92 -11.50 10.49
C ASP A 161 -4.93 -11.19 9.37
N LEU A 162 -4.47 -12.22 8.65
CA LEU A 162 -3.57 -12.09 7.50
C LEU A 162 -4.15 -12.76 6.26
N VAL A 163 -3.97 -12.10 5.11
CA VAL A 163 -4.19 -12.69 3.79
C VAL A 163 -2.89 -12.65 3.02
N ALA A 164 -2.48 -13.77 2.44
CA ALA A 164 -1.27 -13.88 1.65
C ALA A 164 -1.53 -14.39 0.24
N ALA A 165 -0.97 -13.70 -0.76
CA ALA A 165 -0.88 -14.18 -2.13
C ALA A 165 0.36 -15.06 -2.31
N LEU A 166 0.18 -16.26 -2.84
CA LEU A 166 1.21 -17.26 -3.05
C LEU A 166 1.45 -17.50 -4.55
N ARG A 167 2.69 -17.65 -4.96
CA ARG A 167 3.08 -17.78 -6.38
C ARG A 167 2.48 -19.00 -7.11
N ASN A 168 1.94 -19.95 -6.40
CA ASN A 168 1.33 -21.17 -6.95
C ASN A 168 -0.18 -21.07 -7.07
N ASP A 169 -0.69 -19.91 -7.43
CA ASP A 169 -2.10 -19.65 -7.70
C ASP A 169 -3.00 -19.89 -6.47
N LYS A 170 -2.49 -19.50 -5.29
CA LYS A 170 -3.21 -19.67 -4.03
C LYS A 170 -3.27 -18.38 -3.23
N ILE A 171 -4.37 -18.27 -2.49
CA ILE A 171 -4.56 -17.29 -1.43
C ILE A 171 -4.68 -18.06 -0.12
N ALA A 172 -3.92 -17.65 0.89
CA ALA A 172 -3.97 -18.24 2.23
C ALA A 172 -4.44 -17.22 3.26
N VAL A 173 -5.36 -17.63 4.11
CA VAL A 173 -5.88 -16.86 5.24
C VAL A 173 -5.34 -17.41 6.54
N PHE A 174 -5.02 -16.54 7.47
CA PHE A 174 -4.63 -16.87 8.84
C PHE A 174 -5.41 -15.98 9.80
N LEU A 175 -6.19 -16.59 10.69
CA LEU A 175 -7.00 -15.89 11.68
C LEU A 175 -6.20 -15.63 12.95
N GLY A 176 -6.13 -14.37 13.36
CA GLY A 176 -5.38 -13.92 14.51
C GLY A 176 -6.06 -14.31 15.82
N ASN A 177 -5.28 -14.82 16.79
CA ASN A 177 -5.79 -15.15 18.11
C ASN A 177 -5.67 -13.95 19.09
N GLY A 178 -5.01 -12.85 18.68
CA GLY A 178 -4.80 -11.64 19.48
C GLY A 178 -3.67 -11.76 20.51
N ASP A 179 -2.94 -12.86 20.50
CA ASP A 179 -1.78 -13.13 21.35
C ASP A 179 -0.46 -13.28 20.54
N GLY A 180 -0.48 -12.84 19.30
CA GLY A 180 0.62 -13.01 18.34
C GLY A 180 0.65 -14.37 17.68
N SER A 181 -0.32 -15.25 17.95
CA SER A 181 -0.48 -16.51 17.25
C SER A 181 -1.62 -16.45 16.25
N PHE A 182 -1.57 -17.35 15.25
CA PHE A 182 -2.58 -17.45 14.20
C PHE A 182 -3.06 -18.89 14.01
N THR A 183 -4.35 -19.03 13.76
CA THR A 183 -4.96 -20.26 13.30
C THR A 183 -5.06 -20.23 11.78
N ARG A 184 -4.79 -21.36 11.10
CA ARG A 184 -4.97 -21.44 9.66
C ARG A 184 -6.45 -21.34 9.31
N GLY A 185 -6.78 -20.37 8.51
CA GLY A 185 -8.08 -20.19 7.89
C GLY A 185 -8.21 -20.92 6.56
N PRO A 186 -9.22 -20.55 5.76
CA PRO A 186 -9.41 -21.08 4.42
C PRO A 186 -8.21 -20.84 3.51
N GLN A 187 -8.07 -21.70 2.52
CA GLN A 187 -7.13 -21.55 1.43
C GLN A 187 -7.86 -21.72 0.11
N TYR A 188 -7.58 -20.83 -0.82
CA TYR A 188 -8.23 -20.80 -2.12
C TYR A 188 -7.21 -21.10 -3.22
N GLU A 189 -7.57 -21.98 -4.15
CA GLU A 189 -6.83 -22.23 -5.39
C GLU A 189 -7.49 -21.41 -6.49
N TYR A 190 -6.88 -20.30 -6.85
CA TYR A 190 -7.47 -19.39 -7.82
C TYR A 190 -6.47 -18.39 -8.36
N GLY A 191 -6.64 -18.02 -9.62
CA GLY A 191 -5.86 -16.98 -10.28
C GLY A 191 -4.78 -17.52 -11.21
N ASP A 192 -4.00 -16.59 -11.74
CA ASP A 192 -2.82 -16.85 -12.55
C ASP A 192 -1.68 -15.99 -11.97
N THR A 193 -0.92 -16.59 -11.07
CA THR A 193 0.21 -15.95 -10.37
C THR A 193 -0.20 -14.66 -9.65
N PRO A 194 -0.95 -14.73 -8.53
CA PRO A 194 -1.33 -13.54 -7.78
C PRO A 194 -0.08 -12.77 -7.31
N THR A 195 -0.09 -11.44 -7.48
CA THR A 195 1.06 -10.56 -7.22
C THR A 195 0.85 -9.57 -6.10
N SER A 196 -0.38 -9.15 -5.88
CA SER A 196 -0.73 -8.20 -4.82
C SER A 196 -2.12 -8.52 -4.28
N VAL A 197 -2.31 -8.28 -2.99
CA VAL A 197 -3.58 -8.37 -2.27
C VAL A 197 -3.85 -7.08 -1.52
N ALA A 198 -5.12 -6.65 -1.50
CA ALA A 198 -5.59 -5.52 -0.73
C ALA A 198 -6.98 -5.79 -0.16
N LEU A 199 -7.28 -5.23 1.02
CA LEU A 199 -8.54 -5.39 1.74
C LEU A 199 -9.28 -4.06 1.84
N ALA A 200 -10.58 -4.08 1.59
CA ALA A 200 -11.50 -2.97 1.82
C ALA A 200 -12.94 -3.50 1.95
N ASP A 201 -13.83 -2.77 2.59
CA ASP A 201 -15.27 -3.02 2.55
C ASP A 201 -15.81 -2.39 1.25
N LEU A 202 -16.08 -3.23 0.25
CA LEU A 202 -16.49 -2.82 -1.09
C LEU A 202 -18.01 -2.78 -1.28
N ASN A 203 -18.73 -3.49 -0.40
CA ASN A 203 -20.18 -3.62 -0.47
C ASN A 203 -20.90 -2.91 0.68
N ARG A 204 -20.15 -2.27 1.60
CA ARG A 204 -20.64 -1.53 2.76
C ARG A 204 -21.41 -2.38 3.77
N ASP A 205 -21.07 -3.66 3.87
CA ASP A 205 -21.68 -4.57 4.86
C ASP A 205 -20.91 -4.63 6.18
N GLY A 206 -19.77 -3.92 6.27
CA GLY A 206 -18.89 -3.85 7.43
C GLY A 206 -17.83 -4.95 7.47
N ASN A 207 -17.85 -5.90 6.54
CA ASN A 207 -16.84 -6.94 6.41
C ASN A 207 -15.77 -6.54 5.37
N LEU A 208 -14.55 -7.02 5.55
CA LEU A 208 -13.50 -6.76 4.58
C LEU A 208 -13.60 -7.73 3.39
N ASP A 209 -13.62 -7.15 2.19
CA ASP A 209 -13.51 -7.83 0.91
C ASP A 209 -12.06 -7.81 0.43
N LEU A 210 -11.72 -8.67 -0.53
CA LEU A 210 -10.36 -8.86 -1.01
C LEU A 210 -10.26 -8.57 -2.52
N ALA A 211 -9.31 -7.74 -2.92
CA ALA A 211 -8.86 -7.64 -4.30
C ALA A 211 -7.52 -8.34 -4.50
N VAL A 212 -7.40 -9.09 -5.61
CA VAL A 212 -6.20 -9.85 -5.97
C VAL A 212 -5.81 -9.53 -7.40
N SER A 213 -4.60 -8.98 -7.62
CA SER A 213 -4.06 -8.83 -8.96
C SER A 213 -3.43 -10.13 -9.45
N ASN A 214 -3.82 -10.60 -10.64
CA ASN A 214 -3.32 -11.82 -11.26
C ASN A 214 -2.21 -11.48 -12.27
N GLY A 215 -0.95 -11.52 -11.84
CA GLY A 215 0.21 -11.02 -12.57
C GLY A 215 0.92 -12.03 -13.47
N GLY A 216 0.27 -13.15 -13.82
CA GLY A 216 0.80 -14.13 -14.77
C GLY A 216 1.13 -13.48 -16.13
N PRO A 217 2.06 -14.06 -16.92
CA PRO A 217 2.55 -13.44 -18.15
C PRO A 217 1.45 -13.14 -19.18
N MET A 218 0.38 -13.92 -19.18
CA MET A 218 -0.78 -13.78 -20.09
C MET A 218 -2.01 -13.20 -19.39
N SER A 219 -1.94 -12.97 -18.08
CA SER A 219 -3.08 -12.50 -17.30
C SER A 219 -3.41 -11.03 -17.58
N SER A 220 -4.70 -10.72 -17.51
CA SER A 220 -5.27 -9.38 -17.66
C SER A 220 -6.50 -9.26 -16.77
N ALA A 221 -6.40 -9.69 -15.51
CA ALA A 221 -7.52 -9.70 -14.59
C ALA A 221 -7.12 -9.30 -13.16
N VAL A 222 -8.03 -8.63 -12.50
CA VAL A 222 -8.11 -8.48 -11.05
C VAL A 222 -9.33 -9.23 -10.56
N SER A 223 -9.19 -10.01 -9.48
CA SER A 223 -10.28 -10.79 -8.89
C SER A 223 -10.76 -10.13 -7.62
N ILE A 224 -12.06 -9.98 -7.48
CA ILE A 224 -12.74 -9.41 -6.31
C ILE A 224 -13.48 -10.51 -5.57
N TRP A 225 -13.18 -10.66 -4.30
CA TRP A 225 -13.69 -11.68 -3.40
C TRP A 225 -14.49 -11.02 -2.29
N ILE A 226 -15.78 -11.31 -2.18
CA ILE A 226 -16.63 -10.75 -1.13
C ILE A 226 -16.45 -11.54 0.15
N GLY A 227 -16.15 -10.85 1.24
CA GLY A 227 -15.99 -11.41 2.57
C GLY A 227 -17.32 -11.85 3.18
N ASN A 228 -17.32 -12.97 3.92
CA ASN A 228 -18.49 -13.44 4.63
C ASN A 228 -18.54 -12.96 6.10
N GLY A 229 -17.52 -12.24 6.56
CA GLY A 229 -17.40 -11.78 7.96
C GLY A 229 -17.04 -12.89 8.95
N ASP A 230 -16.60 -14.05 8.47
CA ASP A 230 -16.15 -15.19 9.29
C ASP A 230 -14.71 -15.63 8.95
N GLY A 231 -13.97 -14.79 8.22
CA GLY A 231 -12.63 -15.09 7.70
C GLY A 231 -12.62 -15.87 6.40
N SER A 232 -13.80 -16.15 5.82
CA SER A 232 -13.92 -16.77 4.50
C SER A 232 -14.41 -15.77 3.46
N PHE A 233 -14.19 -16.13 2.19
CA PHE A 233 -14.61 -15.35 1.03
C PHE A 233 -15.50 -16.16 0.11
N ARG A 234 -16.40 -15.49 -0.64
CA ARG A 234 -17.20 -16.07 -1.72
C ARG A 234 -16.33 -16.31 -2.95
N GLU A 235 -16.85 -17.06 -3.93
CA GLU A 235 -16.22 -17.17 -5.25
C GLU A 235 -16.01 -15.78 -5.87
N PRO A 236 -14.84 -15.54 -6.48
CA PRO A 236 -14.51 -14.21 -6.98
C PRO A 236 -15.22 -13.85 -8.28
N THR A 237 -15.29 -12.55 -8.52
CA THR A 237 -15.63 -11.97 -9.82
C THR A 237 -14.39 -11.35 -10.44
N ASP A 238 -14.10 -11.72 -11.70
CA ASP A 238 -12.97 -11.17 -12.43
C ASP A 238 -13.34 -9.93 -13.23
N TYR A 239 -12.47 -8.91 -13.12
CA TYR A 239 -12.54 -7.69 -13.91
C TYR A 239 -11.33 -7.59 -14.82
N ARG A 240 -11.57 -7.28 -16.11
CA ARG A 240 -10.52 -7.19 -17.11
C ARG A 240 -9.69 -5.92 -16.92
N THR A 241 -8.39 -6.08 -16.78
CA THR A 241 -7.38 -5.01 -16.66
C THR A 241 -6.52 -4.89 -17.92
N GLY A 242 -5.51 -4.02 -17.89
CA GLY A 242 -4.36 -4.13 -18.77
C GLY A 242 -3.57 -5.41 -18.53
N LYS A 243 -2.55 -5.67 -19.37
CA LYS A 243 -1.74 -6.89 -19.25
C LYS A 243 -0.83 -6.88 -18.04
N ARG A 244 -0.75 -8.04 -17.36
CA ARG A 244 0.12 -8.31 -16.22
C ARG A 244 -0.11 -7.32 -15.08
N PRO A 245 -1.27 -7.34 -14.44
CA PRO A 245 -1.51 -6.51 -13.26
C PRO A 245 -0.54 -6.91 -12.13
N LEU A 246 0.08 -5.92 -11.48
CA LEU A 246 1.14 -6.13 -10.50
C LEU A 246 0.76 -5.66 -9.10
N ALA A 247 -0.03 -4.60 -8.99
CA ALA A 247 -0.46 -4.02 -7.72
C ALA A 247 -1.91 -3.57 -7.78
N VAL A 248 -2.58 -3.62 -6.63
CA VAL A 248 -3.93 -3.11 -6.43
C VAL A 248 -3.96 -2.18 -5.23
N THR A 249 -4.78 -1.14 -5.31
CA THR A 249 -5.09 -0.25 -4.19
C THR A 249 -6.48 0.36 -4.38
N PHE A 250 -7.01 0.98 -3.33
CA PHE A 250 -8.35 1.56 -3.32
C PHE A 250 -8.32 3.05 -3.00
N ALA A 251 -9.25 3.80 -3.58
CA ALA A 251 -9.58 5.17 -3.21
C ALA A 251 -10.97 5.52 -3.77
N ASP A 252 -11.48 6.70 -3.46
CA ASP A 252 -12.64 7.28 -4.11
C ASP A 252 -12.12 8.24 -5.20
N PHE A 253 -12.12 7.78 -6.46
CA PHE A 253 -11.57 8.54 -7.60
C PHE A 253 -12.60 9.47 -8.26
N ASN A 254 -13.89 9.27 -7.99
CA ASN A 254 -14.97 10.08 -8.56
C ASN A 254 -15.68 10.97 -7.52
N ASN A 255 -15.23 10.89 -6.26
CA ASN A 255 -15.72 11.69 -5.12
C ASN A 255 -17.22 11.45 -4.82
N ASP A 256 -17.71 10.21 -5.03
CA ASP A 256 -19.08 9.78 -4.73
C ASP A 256 -19.22 9.10 -3.35
N GLY A 257 -18.12 8.93 -2.64
CA GLY A 257 -18.02 8.27 -1.33
C GLY A 257 -18.09 6.74 -1.42
N ILE A 258 -17.96 6.16 -2.61
CA ILE A 258 -17.85 4.72 -2.83
C ILE A 258 -16.37 4.36 -3.07
N THR A 259 -15.96 3.21 -2.58
CA THR A 259 -14.60 2.72 -2.79
C THR A 259 -14.41 2.25 -4.22
N ASP A 260 -13.48 2.88 -4.94
CA ASP A 260 -13.05 2.51 -6.28
C ASP A 260 -11.73 1.70 -6.23
N LEU A 261 -11.39 1.03 -7.32
CA LEU A 261 -10.22 0.17 -7.44
C LEU A 261 -9.23 0.72 -8.46
N LEU A 262 -7.95 0.76 -8.09
CA LEU A 262 -6.81 1.04 -8.97
C LEU A 262 -5.98 -0.23 -9.16
N VAL A 263 -5.62 -0.53 -10.41
CA VAL A 263 -4.76 -1.66 -10.78
C VAL A 263 -3.59 -1.18 -11.63
N ILE A 264 -2.36 -1.46 -11.21
CA ILE A 264 -1.14 -1.14 -11.96
C ILE A 264 -0.82 -2.27 -12.93
N ASN A 265 -0.67 -1.95 -14.23
CA ASN A 265 -0.47 -2.92 -15.32
C ASN A 265 0.98 -2.90 -15.82
N GLY A 266 1.75 -3.93 -15.50
CA GLY A 266 3.20 -3.96 -15.72
C GLY A 266 3.67 -4.11 -17.17
N GLN A 267 2.79 -4.39 -18.16
CA GLN A 267 3.18 -4.62 -19.56
C GLN A 267 2.62 -3.64 -20.57
N LYS A 268 1.81 -2.66 -20.14
CA LYS A 268 1.20 -1.68 -21.07
C LYS A 268 1.53 -0.23 -20.70
N ASP A 269 2.45 -0.02 -19.76
CA ASP A 269 2.75 1.31 -19.26
C ASP A 269 1.46 2.07 -18.90
N SER A 270 0.56 1.40 -18.17
CA SER A 270 -0.76 1.89 -17.83
C SER A 270 -1.20 1.47 -16.44
N PHE A 271 -2.24 2.10 -15.96
CA PHE A 271 -3.05 1.64 -14.84
C PHE A 271 -4.52 1.63 -15.25
N THR A 272 -5.34 0.81 -14.59
CA THR A 272 -6.77 0.71 -14.82
C THR A 272 -7.50 1.14 -13.56
N THR A 273 -8.47 2.03 -13.67
CA THR A 273 -9.41 2.37 -12.59
C THR A 273 -10.77 1.75 -12.85
N PHE A 274 -11.42 1.28 -11.80
CA PHE A 274 -12.77 0.74 -11.82
C PHE A 274 -13.59 1.50 -10.79
N LEU A 275 -14.67 2.14 -11.21
CA LEU A 275 -15.58 2.80 -10.30
C LEU A 275 -16.48 1.79 -9.61
N GLY A 276 -16.57 1.88 -8.30
CA GLY A 276 -17.38 1.01 -7.46
C GLY A 276 -18.88 1.32 -7.60
N ASN A 277 -19.72 0.31 -7.44
CA ASN A 277 -21.17 0.49 -7.38
C ASN A 277 -21.68 0.49 -5.92
N GLY A 278 -20.80 0.23 -4.92
CA GLY A 278 -21.14 0.17 -3.50
C GLY A 278 -21.83 -1.12 -3.06
N ASP A 279 -21.90 -2.10 -3.93
CA ASP A 279 -22.47 -3.44 -3.69
C ASP A 279 -21.43 -4.57 -3.87
N GLY A 280 -20.13 -4.21 -3.91
CA GLY A 280 -19.03 -5.14 -4.16
C GLY A 280 -18.75 -5.37 -5.65
N THR A 281 -19.54 -4.75 -6.55
CA THR A 281 -19.31 -4.78 -8.00
C THR A 281 -18.71 -3.47 -8.49
N PHE A 282 -18.12 -3.54 -9.70
CA PHE A 282 -17.46 -2.40 -10.32
C PHE A 282 -17.98 -2.17 -11.75
N GLN A 283 -17.90 -0.93 -12.20
CA GLN A 283 -18.14 -0.56 -13.61
C GLN A 283 -16.98 -1.07 -14.49
N ALA A 284 -17.13 -0.94 -15.80
CA ALA A 284 -16.05 -1.27 -16.74
C ALA A 284 -14.80 -0.43 -16.45
N GLY A 285 -13.63 -1.06 -16.46
CA GLY A 285 -12.36 -0.39 -16.17
C GLY A 285 -11.96 0.61 -17.25
N THR A 286 -11.38 1.73 -16.81
CA THR A 286 -10.81 2.78 -17.67
C THR A 286 -9.29 2.74 -17.57
N ASP A 287 -8.60 2.53 -18.71
CA ASP A 287 -7.13 2.55 -18.78
C ASP A 287 -6.62 3.99 -18.89
N SER A 288 -5.61 4.31 -18.08
CA SER A 288 -4.86 5.57 -18.12
C SER A 288 -3.36 5.30 -18.29
N GLY A 289 -2.65 6.24 -18.93
CA GLY A 289 -1.22 6.08 -19.19
C GLY A 289 -0.36 6.29 -17.95
N ALA A 290 0.68 5.47 -17.82
CA ALA A 290 1.80 5.63 -16.90
C ALA A 290 3.09 5.83 -17.69
N ASP A 291 4.24 5.97 -16.99
CA ASP A 291 5.55 5.90 -17.65
C ASP A 291 6.04 4.44 -17.73
N ALA A 292 7.20 4.19 -18.38
CA ALA A 292 7.62 2.85 -18.74
C ALA A 292 7.92 1.94 -17.54
N GLY A 293 7.24 0.79 -17.52
CA GLY A 293 7.39 -0.25 -16.52
C GLY A 293 6.82 0.10 -15.14
N PRO A 294 5.54 0.48 -15.02
CA PRO A 294 4.90 0.69 -13.74
C PRO A 294 4.83 -0.63 -12.94
N VAL A 295 5.15 -0.59 -11.66
CA VAL A 295 5.21 -1.80 -10.80
C VAL A 295 4.40 -1.68 -9.54
N HIS A 296 4.27 -0.49 -8.97
CA HIS A 296 3.47 -0.22 -7.79
C HIS A 296 2.94 1.20 -7.83
N GLY A 297 1.77 1.41 -7.22
CA GLY A 297 1.16 2.72 -7.10
C GLY A 297 0.35 2.85 -5.82
N LEU A 298 0.11 4.06 -5.42
CA LEU A 298 -0.79 4.41 -4.33
C LEU A 298 -1.64 5.61 -4.71
N ALA A 299 -2.80 5.73 -4.09
CA ALA A 299 -3.71 6.84 -4.25
C ALA A 299 -3.63 7.81 -3.08
N GLY A 300 -3.88 9.09 -3.34
CA GLY A 300 -3.94 10.14 -2.32
C GLY A 300 -4.09 11.51 -2.97
N ASP A 301 -4.45 12.52 -2.19
CA ASP A 301 -4.47 13.91 -2.64
C ASP A 301 -3.04 14.46 -2.56
N PHE A 302 -2.33 14.51 -3.69
CA PHE A 302 -0.93 14.95 -3.75
C PHE A 302 -0.77 16.42 -4.14
N ASN A 303 -1.84 17.10 -4.52
CA ASN A 303 -1.82 18.52 -4.91
C ASN A 303 -2.63 19.44 -3.98
N GLY A 304 -3.41 18.88 -3.05
CA GLY A 304 -4.22 19.60 -2.07
C GLY A 304 -5.58 20.06 -2.61
N ASP A 305 -6.06 19.49 -3.74
CA ASP A 305 -7.35 19.81 -4.33
C ASP A 305 -8.52 18.96 -3.82
N ARG A 306 -8.24 17.97 -2.96
CA ARG A 306 -9.15 17.00 -2.35
C ARG A 306 -9.69 15.96 -3.32
N LEU A 307 -9.07 15.79 -4.46
CA LEU A 307 -9.34 14.71 -5.39
C LEU A 307 -8.27 13.64 -5.25
N ALA A 308 -8.63 12.40 -5.51
CA ALA A 308 -7.66 11.30 -5.44
C ALA A 308 -6.77 11.30 -6.69
N ASP A 309 -5.47 11.52 -6.47
CA ASP A 309 -4.40 11.39 -7.45
C ASP A 309 -3.77 10.00 -7.36
N VAL A 310 -2.90 9.67 -8.31
CA VAL A 310 -2.15 8.41 -8.33
C VAL A 310 -0.65 8.68 -8.38
N ALA A 311 0.11 8.11 -7.44
CA ALA A 311 1.56 8.08 -7.45
C ALA A 311 2.04 6.70 -7.90
N ILE A 312 2.87 6.61 -8.94
CA ILE A 312 3.30 5.36 -9.57
C ILE A 312 4.83 5.31 -9.66
N VAL A 313 5.43 4.21 -9.23
CA VAL A 313 6.86 3.96 -9.46
C VAL A 313 7.05 3.12 -10.72
N ASN A 314 7.94 3.60 -11.62
CA ASN A 314 8.19 3.04 -12.93
C ASN A 314 9.63 2.50 -12.99
N ILE A 315 9.76 1.17 -12.99
CA ILE A 315 11.06 0.50 -12.84
C ILE A 315 11.98 0.71 -14.06
N GLN A 316 11.42 0.85 -15.26
CA GLN A 316 12.21 1.02 -16.50
C GLN A 316 12.59 2.48 -16.70
N SER A 317 11.68 3.42 -16.47
CA SER A 317 11.96 4.87 -16.56
C SER A 317 12.78 5.39 -15.40
N HIS A 318 12.91 4.63 -14.31
CA HIS A 318 13.58 5.06 -13.08
C HIS A 318 13.02 6.36 -12.51
N ASN A 319 11.69 6.49 -12.44
CA ASN A 319 11.01 7.66 -11.93
C ASN A 319 9.80 7.32 -11.05
N LEU A 320 9.33 8.34 -10.36
CA LEU A 320 8.04 8.43 -9.71
C LEU A 320 7.16 9.34 -10.58
N SER A 321 6.01 8.84 -11.03
CA SER A 321 5.00 9.61 -11.74
C SER A 321 3.87 9.98 -10.78
N ILE A 322 3.45 11.24 -10.79
CA ILE A 322 2.19 11.70 -10.17
C ILE A 322 1.21 12.01 -11.29
N VAL A 323 0.05 11.39 -11.24
CA VAL A 323 -1.04 11.56 -12.21
C VAL A 323 -2.22 12.15 -11.46
N TYR A 324 -2.62 13.38 -11.81
CA TYR A 324 -3.64 14.11 -11.07
C TYR A 324 -5.04 13.67 -11.46
N GLY A 325 -5.87 13.42 -10.46
CA GLY A 325 -7.29 13.09 -10.62
C GLY A 325 -8.12 14.28 -11.06
N ARG A 326 -9.25 14.01 -11.70
CA ARG A 326 -10.24 15.01 -12.10
C ARG A 326 -11.52 14.95 -11.29
N GLY A 327 -11.63 14.01 -10.37
CA GLY A 327 -12.82 13.79 -9.53
C GLY A 327 -14.00 13.16 -10.27
N ASP A 328 -13.76 12.57 -11.42
CA ASP A 328 -14.75 11.84 -12.21
C ASP A 328 -14.27 10.42 -12.58
N GLY A 329 -13.22 9.93 -11.90
CA GLY A 329 -12.59 8.66 -12.21
C GLY A 329 -11.57 8.73 -13.35
N THR A 330 -11.39 9.91 -13.99
CA THR A 330 -10.38 10.14 -15.03
C THR A 330 -9.20 10.96 -14.51
N PHE A 331 -8.11 10.97 -15.27
CA PHE A 331 -6.84 11.57 -14.85
C PHE A 331 -6.26 12.53 -15.89
N GLY A 332 -5.45 13.48 -15.41
CA GLY A 332 -4.67 14.38 -16.24
C GLY A 332 -3.51 13.65 -16.92
N TYR A 333 -3.17 14.04 -18.15
CA TYR A 333 -2.01 13.51 -18.87
C TYR A 333 -1.28 14.67 -19.58
N PRO A 334 0.05 14.70 -19.67
CA PRO A 334 1.02 13.68 -19.21
C PRO A 334 1.22 13.69 -17.67
N PRO A 335 1.73 12.59 -17.09
CA PRO A 335 2.07 12.51 -15.67
C PRO A 335 3.20 13.48 -15.32
N LYS A 336 3.23 13.96 -14.08
CA LYS A 336 4.37 14.69 -13.53
C LYS A 336 5.43 13.72 -13.03
N ASN A 337 6.62 13.73 -13.63
CA ASN A 337 7.67 12.76 -13.36
C ASN A 337 8.78 13.34 -12.46
N TYR A 338 9.18 12.55 -11.46
CA TYR A 338 10.27 12.86 -10.53
C TYR A 338 11.35 11.77 -10.61
N ARG A 339 12.61 12.15 -10.79
CA ARG A 339 13.72 11.19 -10.82
C ARG A 339 13.89 10.52 -9.48
N VAL A 340 14.04 9.18 -9.50
CA VAL A 340 14.41 8.35 -8.34
C VAL A 340 15.73 7.62 -8.63
N LYS A 341 16.25 6.89 -7.65
CA LYS A 341 17.37 5.98 -7.88
C LYS A 341 16.92 4.76 -8.70
N ARG A 342 17.88 4.04 -9.29
CA ARG A 342 17.63 2.93 -10.22
C ARG A 342 16.71 1.86 -9.65
N GLY A 343 15.72 1.48 -10.45
CA GLY A 343 14.81 0.37 -10.18
C GLY A 343 13.86 0.63 -9.00
N PRO A 344 13.10 1.74 -8.99
CA PRO A 344 12.06 1.89 -7.97
C PRO A 344 11.06 0.74 -8.12
N PHE A 345 10.69 0.12 -7.00
CA PHE A 345 9.89 -1.10 -7.00
C PHE A 345 8.63 -0.98 -6.13
N TYR A 346 8.69 -0.16 -5.09
CA TYR A 346 7.57 0.05 -4.17
C TYR A 346 7.51 1.52 -3.76
N ILE A 347 6.30 2.00 -3.46
CA ILE A 347 6.06 3.34 -2.92
C ILE A 347 5.13 3.25 -1.73
N ALA A 348 5.39 4.04 -0.70
CA ALA A 348 4.53 4.21 0.46
C ALA A 348 4.35 5.69 0.80
N PRO A 349 3.24 6.06 1.45
CA PRO A 349 3.05 7.41 1.98
C PRO A 349 4.01 7.64 3.15
N LEU A 350 4.44 8.88 3.30
CA LEU A 350 5.24 9.34 4.43
C LEU A 350 4.50 10.51 5.09
N HIS A 351 4.14 10.36 6.35
CA HIS A 351 3.53 11.41 7.15
C HIS A 351 4.57 11.95 8.12
N LEU A 352 5.09 13.14 7.85
CA LEU A 352 6.05 13.78 8.73
C LEU A 352 5.32 14.66 9.73
N ARG A 353 5.59 14.47 11.01
CA ARG A 353 5.16 15.38 12.05
C ARG A 353 6.22 16.46 12.25
N THR A 354 5.95 17.68 11.77
CA THR A 354 6.76 18.86 12.06
C THR A 354 5.97 19.75 13.03
N GLY A 355 6.13 19.50 14.32
CA GLY A 355 5.35 20.20 15.35
C GLY A 355 3.87 19.80 15.38
N ALA A 356 2.95 20.75 15.14
CA ALA A 356 1.49 20.51 15.15
C ALA A 356 0.91 20.16 13.76
N THR A 357 1.72 20.12 12.70
CA THR A 357 1.28 19.85 11.32
C THR A 357 1.81 18.52 10.84
N GLU A 358 0.96 17.76 10.14
CA GLU A 358 1.37 16.58 9.38
C GLU A 358 1.66 17.01 7.94
N GLU A 359 2.84 16.67 7.46
CA GLU A 359 3.30 17.02 6.12
C GLU A 359 3.34 15.77 5.24
N PRO A 360 2.63 15.75 4.09
CA PRO A 360 2.66 14.61 3.21
C PRO A 360 3.99 14.49 2.48
N GLY A 361 4.53 13.29 2.47
CA GLY A 361 5.69 12.89 1.70
C GLY A 361 5.48 11.54 1.06
N LEU A 362 6.46 11.10 0.30
CA LEU A 362 6.49 9.80 -0.34
C LEU A 362 7.85 9.14 -0.13
N VAL A 363 7.83 7.83 0.04
CA VAL A 363 9.07 7.05 0.11
C VAL A 363 9.06 5.94 -0.93
N THR A 364 10.17 5.76 -1.66
CA THR A 364 10.30 4.69 -2.65
C THR A 364 11.40 3.72 -2.26
N ALA A 365 11.14 2.42 -2.42
CA ALA A 365 12.16 1.38 -2.34
C ALA A 365 12.80 1.19 -3.73
N ASN A 366 14.10 1.47 -3.84
CA ASN A 366 14.83 1.42 -5.11
C ASN A 366 15.63 0.11 -5.18
N ASN A 367 15.01 -0.91 -5.74
CA ASN A 367 15.50 -2.28 -5.76
C ASN A 367 16.92 -2.39 -6.34
N ALA A 368 17.16 -1.89 -7.54
CA ALA A 368 18.44 -1.99 -8.21
C ALA A 368 19.53 -1.08 -7.63
N ALA A 369 19.15 -0.10 -6.80
CA ALA A 369 20.09 0.83 -6.16
C ALA A 369 20.35 0.49 -4.69
N SER A 370 19.68 -0.53 -4.12
CA SER A 370 19.77 -0.90 -2.70
C SER A 370 19.62 0.32 -1.77
N SER A 371 18.60 1.10 -2.02
CA SER A 371 18.33 2.35 -1.30
C SER A 371 16.84 2.65 -1.20
N ILE A 372 16.49 3.56 -0.32
CA ILE A 372 15.19 4.25 -0.33
C ILE A 372 15.39 5.70 -0.72
N SER A 373 14.39 6.31 -1.37
CA SER A 373 14.36 7.75 -1.65
C SER A 373 13.17 8.37 -0.95
N VAL A 374 13.41 9.49 -0.28
CA VAL A 374 12.40 10.30 0.44
C VAL A 374 12.09 11.52 -0.40
N PHE A 375 10.81 11.74 -0.65
CA PHE A 375 10.28 12.91 -1.34
C PHE A 375 9.44 13.71 -0.37
N LEU A 376 9.66 15.03 -0.32
CA LEU A 376 8.88 15.94 0.48
C LEU A 376 8.08 16.90 -0.41
N HIS A 377 6.92 17.31 0.08
CA HIS A 377 6.06 18.26 -0.60
C HIS A 377 6.60 19.69 -0.46
N ARG A 378 6.63 20.49 -1.55
CA ARG A 378 7.21 21.85 -1.56
C ARG A 378 6.36 22.92 -0.88
N GLY A 379 5.06 22.69 -0.73
CA GLY A 379 4.13 23.66 -0.14
C GLY A 379 4.35 23.93 1.35
N LEU A 380 5.29 23.22 1.98
CA LEU A 380 5.48 23.17 3.43
C LEU A 380 6.72 23.93 3.92
N LYS A 381 7.55 24.47 2.99
CA LYS A 381 8.74 25.27 3.36
C LYS A 381 8.46 26.74 3.72
N SER A 382 7.22 27.22 3.66
CA SER A 382 6.94 28.67 3.77
C SER A 382 6.29 29.10 5.09
N ARG A 383 6.39 28.29 6.16
CA ARG A 383 5.91 28.72 7.49
C ARG A 383 6.96 28.42 8.55
N THR A 384 8.13 29.07 8.42
CA THR A 384 9.01 29.36 9.54
C THR A 384 8.88 30.82 9.90
#